data_10ceedb8029aa9a089dba28c26c5e5c8
#
_entry.id   10ceedb8029aa9a089dba28c26c5e5c8
#
_cell.length_a   1.000
_cell.length_b   1.000
_cell.length_c   1.000
_cell.angle_alpha   90.00
_cell.angle_beta   90.00
_cell.angle_gamma   90.00
#
_symmetry.space_group_name_H-M   'P 1'
#
loop_
_entity.id
_entity.type
_entity.pdbx_description
1 polymer ?
#
loop_
_entity_poly.entity_id
_entity_poly.type
_entity_poly.pdbx_seq_one_letter_code
_entity_poly.pdbx_strand_id
1 'polypeptide(L)'
;GKFESNPTTNTFVQAGDTFIPSSSLNPSDWPGDELFDGHIGAGSGWLSENSYHVTALSSAPTLPNASPSAPIGEYVTIGMPTKIRLSHMRIAPLQGTYTTNAPAAGKIYGGLDGANWTEIGSFSGFTYTTGQYNSINTTSSVYYSHFALVVTAITNTTNGTWMGMGEWELYGYEEVGAGDDSVDTTV
;
A
#
# COMPACT_ATOMS: atom_id res chain seq x y z
N GLY A 1 -2.12 18.36 11.09
CA GLY A 1 -3.35 17.68 10.74
C GLY A 1 -3.14 16.16 10.73
N LYS A 2 -4.21 15.42 10.82
CA LYS A 2 -4.20 13.96 10.72
C LYS A 2 -4.47 13.59 9.27
N PHE A 3 -3.51 12.94 8.62
CA PHE A 3 -3.78 12.38 7.32
C PHE A 3 -4.74 11.20 7.51
N GLU A 4 -5.92 11.33 7.01
CA GLU A 4 -6.88 10.23 6.87
C GLU A 4 -7.20 10.13 5.40
N SER A 5 -7.08 8.93 4.85
CA SER A 5 -7.75 8.63 3.62
C SER A 5 -9.23 8.93 3.86
N ASN A 6 -9.79 9.89 3.14
CA ASN A 6 -11.11 10.44 3.49
C ASN A 6 -12.21 9.44 3.12
N PRO A 7 -12.81 8.73 4.08
CA PRO A 7 -13.84 7.75 3.79
C PRO A 7 -15.14 8.35 3.27
N THR A 8 -15.29 9.69 3.29
CA THR A 8 -16.53 10.34 2.88
C THR A 8 -16.56 10.79 1.42
N THR A 9 -15.42 10.81 0.75
CA THR A 9 -15.33 11.29 -0.65
C THR A 9 -14.96 10.23 -1.66
N ASN A 10 -14.64 8.99 -1.25
CA ASN A 10 -14.21 7.88 -2.11
C ASN A 10 -13.09 8.20 -3.10
N THR A 11 -12.34 9.26 -2.86
CA THR A 11 -11.24 9.69 -3.70
C THR A 11 -10.04 10.00 -2.82
N PHE A 12 -9.14 9.02 -2.71
CA PHE A 12 -7.87 9.18 -2.01
C PHE A 12 -6.79 9.79 -2.88
N VAL A 13 -7.05 9.86 -4.18
CA VAL A 13 -6.16 10.45 -5.15
C VAL A 13 -6.29 11.96 -5.05
N GLN A 14 -5.29 12.60 -4.47
CA GLN A 14 -5.14 14.06 -4.54
C GLN A 14 -4.40 14.43 -5.84
N ALA A 15 -4.64 15.62 -6.35
CA ALA A 15 -3.89 16.11 -7.49
C ALA A 15 -2.39 16.12 -7.19
N GLY A 16 -1.61 15.36 -7.96
CA GLY A 16 -0.17 15.18 -7.75
C GLY A 16 0.25 13.84 -7.15
N ASP A 17 -0.69 13.01 -6.71
CA ASP A 17 -0.39 11.63 -6.29
C ASP A 17 -0.01 10.77 -7.50
N THR A 18 0.93 9.86 -7.29
CA THR A 18 1.39 8.91 -8.31
C THR A 18 1.33 7.48 -7.78
N PHE A 19 0.81 6.55 -8.59
CA PHE A 19 0.67 5.14 -8.25
C PHE A 19 1.38 4.28 -9.28
N ILE A 20 2.26 3.40 -8.81
CA ILE A 20 3.04 2.52 -9.69
C ILE A 20 2.98 1.10 -9.12
N PRO A 21 2.15 0.22 -9.67
CA PRO A 21 2.25 -1.21 -9.39
C PRO A 21 3.43 -1.81 -10.15
N SER A 22 4.07 -2.81 -9.57
CA SER A 22 5.18 -3.55 -10.19
C SER A 22 4.75 -4.31 -11.44
N SER A 23 3.52 -4.81 -11.42
CA SER A 23 2.84 -5.44 -12.55
C SER A 23 1.33 -5.32 -12.38
N SER A 24 0.59 -5.53 -13.46
CA SER A 24 -0.86 -5.69 -13.42
C SER A 24 -1.28 -6.70 -14.47
N LEU A 25 -2.15 -7.63 -14.09
CA LEU A 25 -2.66 -8.67 -14.99
C LEU A 25 -3.37 -8.07 -16.21
N ASN A 26 -4.11 -7.00 -15.98
CA ASN A 26 -4.74 -6.21 -17.02
C ASN A 26 -4.81 -4.74 -16.53
N PRO A 27 -3.88 -3.88 -16.98
CA PRO A 27 -3.83 -2.49 -16.51
C PRO A 27 -5.09 -1.67 -16.83
N SER A 28 -5.94 -2.11 -17.75
CA SER A 28 -7.20 -1.44 -18.05
C SER A 28 -8.34 -1.84 -17.11
N ASP A 29 -8.29 -3.04 -16.54
CA ASP A 29 -9.37 -3.58 -15.71
C ASP A 29 -9.00 -3.62 -14.21
N TRP A 30 -7.70 -3.64 -13.91
CA TRP A 30 -7.15 -3.78 -12.55
C TRP A 30 -5.98 -2.81 -12.32
N PRO A 31 -6.19 -1.50 -12.53
CA PRO A 31 -5.14 -0.50 -12.33
C PRO A 31 -4.83 -0.31 -10.84
N GLY A 32 -3.61 0.13 -10.53
CA GLY A 32 -3.18 0.31 -9.14
C GLY A 32 -3.87 1.46 -8.40
N ASP A 33 -4.47 2.40 -9.10
CA ASP A 33 -5.21 3.53 -8.52
C ASP A 33 -6.55 3.11 -7.90
N GLU A 34 -7.15 2.00 -8.33
CA GLU A 34 -8.33 1.43 -7.68
C GLU A 34 -8.07 0.94 -6.24
N LEU A 35 -6.81 0.84 -5.82
CA LEU A 35 -6.44 0.58 -4.42
C LEU A 35 -6.79 1.73 -3.47
N PHE A 36 -7.18 2.88 -4.00
CA PHE A 36 -7.34 4.12 -3.25
C PHE A 36 -8.68 4.82 -3.54
N ASP A 37 -9.64 4.10 -4.09
CA ASP A 37 -10.96 4.67 -4.43
C ASP A 37 -12.00 4.55 -3.30
N GLY A 38 -11.63 3.89 -2.20
CA GLY A 38 -12.51 3.65 -1.05
C GLY A 38 -13.59 2.61 -1.32
N HIS A 39 -13.47 1.85 -2.41
CA HIS A 39 -14.46 0.88 -2.83
C HIS A 39 -13.96 -0.55 -2.74
N ILE A 40 -14.50 -1.32 -1.81
CA ILE A 40 -14.26 -2.77 -1.74
C ILE A 40 -15.35 -3.46 -2.54
N GLY A 41 -15.16 -3.60 -3.84
CA GLY A 41 -16.12 -4.18 -4.76
C GLY A 41 -15.59 -5.38 -5.56
N ALA A 42 -16.50 -6.11 -6.19
CA ALA A 42 -16.11 -7.08 -7.19
C ALA A 42 -15.67 -6.33 -8.46
N GLY A 43 -14.41 -6.48 -8.85
CA GLY A 43 -13.84 -5.80 -10.02
C GLY A 43 -13.20 -4.45 -9.72
N SER A 44 -13.09 -4.05 -8.44
CA SER A 44 -12.36 -2.86 -8.01
C SER A 44 -11.14 -3.27 -7.21
N GLY A 45 -9.95 -2.84 -7.61
CA GLY A 45 -8.68 -3.13 -6.96
C GLY A 45 -7.57 -3.56 -7.91
N TRP A 46 -6.49 -4.05 -7.36
CA TRP A 46 -5.29 -4.43 -8.09
C TRP A 46 -5.11 -5.95 -8.13
N LEU A 47 -4.85 -6.51 -9.33
CA LEU A 47 -4.40 -7.87 -9.56
C LEU A 47 -2.98 -7.87 -10.13
N SER A 48 -2.07 -8.62 -9.51
CA SER A 48 -0.72 -8.79 -10.05
C SER A 48 -0.71 -9.68 -11.29
N GLU A 49 0.25 -9.45 -12.19
CA GLU A 49 0.46 -10.32 -13.36
C GLU A 49 1.16 -11.63 -12.99
N ASN A 50 2.08 -11.56 -12.02
CA ASN A 50 2.87 -12.72 -11.65
C ASN A 50 2.14 -13.60 -10.64
N SER A 51 2.29 -14.91 -10.83
CA SER A 51 1.66 -15.90 -9.97
C SER A 51 2.47 -16.19 -8.73
N TYR A 52 1.79 -16.28 -7.60
CA TYR A 52 2.37 -16.71 -6.33
C TYR A 52 2.38 -18.24 -6.23
N HIS A 53 3.48 -18.78 -5.71
CA HIS A 53 3.64 -20.18 -5.40
C HIS A 53 3.84 -20.37 -3.89
N VAL A 54 3.30 -21.45 -3.35
CA VAL A 54 3.43 -21.77 -1.90
C VAL A 54 4.89 -21.93 -1.48
N THR A 55 5.77 -22.31 -2.40
CA THR A 55 7.14 -22.71 -2.08
C THR A 55 8.25 -21.83 -2.67
N ALA A 56 7.96 -20.97 -3.63
CA ALA A 56 8.98 -20.08 -4.22
C ALA A 56 8.34 -18.96 -5.06
N LEU A 57 8.68 -17.73 -4.72
CA LEU A 57 8.47 -16.54 -5.55
C LEU A 57 9.72 -16.35 -6.43
N SER A 58 9.95 -17.27 -7.38
CA SER A 58 11.22 -17.31 -8.12
C SER A 58 11.32 -16.29 -9.26
N SER A 59 10.23 -15.60 -9.60
CA SER A 59 10.19 -14.69 -10.74
C SER A 59 9.43 -13.38 -10.47
N ALA A 60 9.00 -13.13 -9.26
CA ALA A 60 8.34 -11.88 -8.89
C ALA A 60 9.35 -10.71 -8.87
N PRO A 61 8.91 -9.48 -9.11
CA PRO A 61 9.76 -8.30 -9.06
C PRO A 61 10.30 -8.05 -7.65
N THR A 62 11.34 -7.25 -7.56
CA THR A 62 11.92 -6.79 -6.30
C THR A 62 11.90 -5.27 -6.28
N LEU A 63 11.42 -4.68 -5.21
CA LEU A 63 11.47 -3.23 -5.02
C LEU A 63 12.95 -2.76 -5.05
N PRO A 64 13.34 -1.92 -6.01
CA PRO A 64 14.74 -1.51 -6.15
C PRO A 64 15.18 -0.59 -5.01
N ASN A 65 16.48 -0.57 -4.73
CA ASN A 65 17.12 0.34 -3.76
C ASN A 65 16.47 0.40 -2.36
N ALA A 66 15.91 -0.72 -1.91
CA ALA A 66 15.37 -0.83 -0.56
C ALA A 66 16.47 -1.16 0.46
N SER A 67 16.37 -0.60 1.65
CA SER A 67 17.30 -0.84 2.77
C SER A 67 16.51 -1.24 4.04
N PRO A 68 16.73 -2.44 4.58
CA PRO A 68 17.45 -3.57 3.95
C PRO A 68 16.84 -3.97 2.61
N SER A 69 17.56 -4.73 1.79
CA SER A 69 17.09 -5.19 0.49
C SER A 69 15.69 -5.81 0.58
N ALA A 70 14.81 -5.37 -0.29
CA ALA A 70 13.46 -5.90 -0.32
C ALA A 70 13.45 -7.38 -0.71
N PRO A 71 12.56 -8.18 -0.13
CA PRO A 71 12.31 -9.54 -0.59
C PRO A 71 11.69 -9.52 -2.00
N ILE A 72 11.76 -10.65 -2.66
CA ILE A 72 11.03 -10.89 -3.91
C ILE A 72 9.53 -10.84 -3.60
N GLY A 73 8.78 -10.06 -4.37
CA GLY A 73 7.33 -9.91 -4.24
C GLY A 73 6.79 -8.82 -5.14
N GLU A 74 5.54 -8.95 -5.52
CA GLU A 74 4.83 -7.86 -6.16
C GLU A 74 4.73 -6.67 -5.22
N TYR A 75 4.85 -5.48 -5.76
CA TYR A 75 4.77 -4.26 -4.98
C TYR A 75 3.92 -3.19 -5.67
N VAL A 76 3.41 -2.29 -4.88
CA VAL A 76 2.78 -1.05 -5.32
C VAL A 76 3.40 0.11 -4.56
N THR A 77 3.62 1.22 -5.25
CA THR A 77 4.11 2.46 -4.66
C THR A 77 3.09 3.56 -4.80
N ILE A 78 3.05 4.45 -3.81
CA ILE A 78 2.32 5.71 -3.86
C ILE A 78 3.29 6.86 -3.57
N GLY A 79 3.24 7.91 -4.39
CA GLY A 79 3.92 9.19 -4.14
C GLY A 79 2.89 10.28 -3.89
N MET A 80 3.09 11.07 -2.85
CA MET A 80 2.20 12.14 -2.42
C MET A 80 2.93 13.49 -2.44
N PRO A 81 2.23 14.60 -2.72
CA PRO A 81 2.84 15.93 -2.74
C PRO A 81 3.28 16.41 -1.35
N THR A 82 2.70 15.87 -0.28
CA THR A 82 3.03 16.19 1.11
C THR A 82 3.69 15.00 1.79
N LYS A 83 4.57 15.27 2.75
CA LYS A 83 5.15 14.22 3.57
C LYS A 83 4.24 13.89 4.74
N ILE A 84 4.12 12.60 5.04
CA ILE A 84 3.41 12.11 6.23
C ILE A 84 4.30 11.19 7.05
N ARG A 85 4.10 11.24 8.36
CA ARG A 85 4.59 10.22 9.28
C ARG A 85 3.50 9.17 9.42
N LEU A 86 3.69 8.05 8.77
CA LEU A 86 2.72 6.97 8.76
C LEU A 86 2.59 6.33 10.15
N SER A 87 1.39 6.27 10.69
CA SER A 87 1.10 5.58 11.96
C SER A 87 0.70 4.13 11.75
N HIS A 88 -0.18 3.91 10.79
CA HIS A 88 -0.63 2.57 10.38
C HIS A 88 -1.19 2.62 8.97
N MET A 89 -1.40 1.46 8.41
CA MET A 89 -2.14 1.27 7.17
C MET A 89 -3.13 0.12 7.31
N ARG A 90 -4.09 0.06 6.40
CA ARG A 90 -5.04 -1.04 6.32
C ARG A 90 -5.07 -1.60 4.90
N ILE A 91 -5.27 -2.91 4.82
CA ILE A 91 -5.42 -3.64 3.55
C ILE A 91 -6.75 -4.37 3.58
N ALA A 92 -7.52 -4.26 2.51
CA ALA A 92 -8.70 -5.07 2.27
C ALA A 92 -8.48 -6.03 1.08
N PRO A 93 -9.11 -7.21 1.12
CA PRO A 93 -9.05 -8.14 0.01
C PRO A 93 -9.96 -7.70 -1.13
N LEU A 94 -9.68 -8.17 -2.34
CA LEU A 94 -10.68 -8.18 -3.40
C LEU A 94 -11.90 -9.01 -2.97
N GLN A 95 -13.08 -8.64 -3.47
CA GLN A 95 -14.29 -9.39 -3.19
C GLN A 95 -14.46 -10.61 -4.12
N GLY A 96 -15.37 -11.50 -3.71
CA GLY A 96 -15.72 -12.68 -4.48
C GLY A 96 -14.67 -13.78 -4.41
N THR A 97 -14.38 -14.41 -5.54
CA THR A 97 -13.45 -15.54 -5.63
C THR A 97 -11.99 -15.16 -5.31
N TYR A 98 -11.65 -13.89 -5.36
CA TYR A 98 -10.30 -13.39 -5.13
C TYR A 98 -9.99 -13.03 -3.67
N THR A 99 -10.96 -13.16 -2.75
CA THR A 99 -10.73 -12.90 -1.31
C THR A 99 -9.61 -13.78 -0.74
N THR A 100 -9.43 -14.98 -1.27
CA THR A 100 -8.37 -15.91 -0.85
C THR A 100 -7.00 -15.56 -1.43
N ASN A 101 -6.88 -14.59 -2.33
CA ASN A 101 -5.64 -14.19 -2.98
C ASN A 101 -5.01 -12.95 -2.34
N ALA A 102 -5.54 -12.53 -1.19
CA ALA A 102 -5.11 -11.30 -0.52
C ALA A 102 -3.71 -11.44 0.13
N PRO A 103 -3.01 -10.33 0.36
CA PRO A 103 -1.70 -10.32 0.99
C PRO A 103 -1.68 -10.96 2.37
N ALA A 104 -1.00 -12.08 2.55
CA ALA A 104 -0.86 -12.76 3.85
C ALA A 104 0.38 -12.32 4.62
N ALA A 105 1.43 -11.92 3.91
CA ALA A 105 2.65 -11.39 4.48
C ALA A 105 3.29 -10.37 3.54
N GLY A 106 4.04 -9.44 4.12
CA GLY A 106 4.71 -8.42 3.34
C GLY A 106 5.51 -7.44 4.18
N LYS A 107 6.08 -6.45 3.50
CA LYS A 107 6.88 -5.38 4.07
C LYS A 107 6.42 -4.02 3.57
N ILE A 108 6.66 -3.01 4.41
CA ILE A 108 6.28 -1.64 4.16
C ILE A 108 7.55 -0.80 4.15
N TYR A 109 7.64 0.09 3.18
CA TYR A 109 8.76 0.99 3.00
C TYR A 109 8.29 2.43 2.90
N GLY A 110 9.13 3.35 3.38
CA GLY A 110 9.00 4.79 3.19
C GLY A 110 10.17 5.34 2.40
N GLY A 111 9.93 6.37 1.60
CA GLY A 111 10.94 7.05 0.79
C GLY A 111 10.62 8.54 0.60
N LEU A 112 11.62 9.30 0.16
CA LEU A 112 11.49 10.74 -0.09
C LEU A 112 11.43 11.09 -1.58
N ASP A 113 11.88 10.18 -2.43
CA ASP A 113 12.10 10.43 -3.87
C ASP A 113 11.44 9.38 -4.78
N GLY A 114 10.77 8.39 -4.20
CA GLY A 114 10.19 7.29 -4.95
C GLY A 114 11.21 6.31 -5.57
N ALA A 115 12.50 6.48 -5.26
CA ALA A 115 13.60 5.68 -5.81
C ALA A 115 14.38 4.93 -4.72
N ASN A 116 14.50 5.51 -3.53
CA ASN A 116 15.23 4.96 -2.38
C ASN A 116 14.26 4.69 -1.22
N TRP A 117 14.32 3.48 -0.65
CA TRP A 117 13.32 2.99 0.27
C TRP A 117 13.93 2.50 1.58
N THR A 118 13.30 2.85 2.69
CA THR A 118 13.64 2.37 4.04
C THR A 118 12.48 1.53 4.57
N GLU A 119 12.78 0.32 5.07
CA GLU A 119 11.75 -0.52 5.71
C GLU A 119 11.22 0.16 6.98
N ILE A 120 9.90 0.27 7.08
CA ILE A 120 9.21 0.91 8.20
C ILE A 120 8.18 0.01 8.88
N GLY A 121 7.98 -1.18 8.38
CA GLY A 121 7.08 -2.15 8.96
C GLY A 121 7.03 -3.46 8.18
N SER A 122 6.40 -4.45 8.80
CA SER A 122 6.15 -5.76 8.19
C SER A 122 4.90 -6.40 8.80
N PHE A 123 4.33 -7.36 8.10
CA PHE A 123 3.19 -8.14 8.56
C PHE A 123 3.29 -9.58 8.08
N SER A 124 2.60 -10.49 8.79
CA SER A 124 2.53 -11.90 8.42
C SER A 124 1.31 -12.56 9.05
N GLY A 125 0.90 -13.68 8.49
CA GLY A 125 -0.20 -14.49 9.02
C GLY A 125 -1.57 -13.86 8.86
N PHE A 126 -1.76 -12.94 7.95
CA PHE A 126 -3.06 -12.35 7.69
C PHE A 126 -4.01 -13.34 7.03
N THR A 127 -5.24 -13.30 7.49
CA THR A 127 -6.39 -13.97 6.88
C THR A 127 -7.48 -12.93 6.66
N TYR A 128 -8.36 -13.16 5.69
CA TYR A 128 -9.39 -12.20 5.34
C TYR A 128 -10.76 -12.86 5.28
N THR A 129 -11.76 -12.09 5.67
CA THR A 129 -13.14 -12.29 5.28
C THR A 129 -13.56 -11.14 4.38
N THR A 130 -14.55 -11.38 3.52
CA THR A 130 -15.04 -10.39 2.58
C THR A 130 -15.38 -9.07 3.28
N GLY A 131 -14.85 -7.96 2.77
CA GLY A 131 -15.12 -6.62 3.29
C GLY A 131 -14.40 -6.26 4.59
N GLN A 132 -13.50 -7.11 5.09
CA GLN A 132 -12.72 -6.80 6.30
C GLN A 132 -11.32 -6.30 5.97
N TYR A 133 -10.89 -5.32 6.77
CA TYR A 133 -9.53 -4.80 6.73
C TYR A 133 -8.64 -5.48 7.75
N ASN A 134 -7.39 -5.70 7.38
CA ASN A 134 -6.30 -5.96 8.32
C ASN A 134 -5.46 -4.70 8.50
N SER A 135 -5.11 -4.40 9.74
CA SER A 135 -4.29 -3.22 10.08
C SER A 135 -2.84 -3.61 10.32
N ILE A 136 -1.94 -2.75 9.87
CA ILE A 136 -0.50 -2.89 10.03
C ILE A 136 0.02 -1.61 10.65
N ASN A 137 0.60 -1.71 11.85
CA ASN A 137 1.25 -0.58 12.50
C ASN A 137 2.65 -0.36 11.93
N THR A 138 3.03 0.89 11.79
CA THR A 138 4.39 1.27 11.42
C THR A 138 5.14 1.82 12.63
N THR A 139 6.45 1.69 12.62
CA THR A 139 7.32 2.11 13.73
C THR A 139 8.12 3.38 13.42
N SER A 140 7.98 3.92 12.20
CA SER A 140 8.76 5.06 11.77
C SER A 140 8.31 6.36 12.44
N SER A 141 9.28 7.14 12.91
CA SER A 141 9.09 8.54 13.33
C SER A 141 9.39 9.54 12.21
N VAL A 142 9.85 9.06 11.06
CA VAL A 142 10.28 9.88 9.93
C VAL A 142 9.08 10.20 9.03
N TYR A 143 9.08 11.40 8.47
CA TYR A 143 8.11 11.84 7.47
C TYR A 143 8.59 11.46 6.07
N TYR A 144 7.75 10.75 5.32
CA TYR A 144 8.00 10.32 3.95
C TYR A 144 6.91 10.86 3.01
N SER A 145 7.28 11.12 1.78
CA SER A 145 6.34 11.46 0.70
C SER A 145 5.98 10.26 -0.18
N HIS A 146 6.72 9.17 -0.05
CA HIS A 146 6.50 7.96 -0.85
C HIS A 146 6.42 6.74 0.06
N PHE A 147 5.51 5.83 -0.28
CA PHE A 147 5.36 4.55 0.42
C PHE A 147 5.31 3.41 -0.58
N ALA A 148 5.82 2.26 -0.16
CA ALA A 148 5.74 1.03 -0.93
C ALA A 148 5.24 -0.11 -0.05
N LEU A 149 4.38 -0.95 -0.62
CA LEU A 149 3.93 -2.21 -0.05
C LEU A 149 4.48 -3.34 -0.91
N VAL A 150 5.29 -4.23 -0.34
CA VAL A 150 5.82 -5.43 -1.00
C VAL A 150 5.11 -6.63 -0.41
N VAL A 151 4.43 -7.42 -1.25
CA VAL A 151 3.70 -8.62 -0.84
C VAL A 151 4.58 -9.85 -1.04
N THR A 152 4.86 -10.58 0.02
CA THR A 152 5.74 -11.76 -0.02
C THR A 152 5.00 -13.09 0.02
N ALA A 153 3.76 -13.08 0.48
CA ALA A 153 2.87 -14.24 0.50
C ALA A 153 1.41 -13.81 0.38
N ILE A 154 0.59 -14.69 -0.15
CA ILE A 154 -0.86 -14.54 -0.23
C ILE A 154 -1.57 -15.61 0.61
N THR A 155 -2.84 -15.39 0.91
CA THR A 155 -3.63 -16.32 1.72
C THR A 155 -3.96 -17.62 1.00
N ASN A 156 -3.95 -17.63 -0.34
CA ASN A 156 -4.19 -18.82 -1.12
C ASN A 156 -2.97 -19.75 -1.12
N THR A 157 -3.20 -21.02 -0.82
CA THR A 157 -2.16 -22.05 -0.80
C THR A 157 -2.02 -22.81 -2.13
N THR A 158 -2.81 -22.46 -3.13
CA THR A 158 -2.75 -23.08 -4.45
C THR A 158 -1.68 -22.39 -5.28
N ASN A 159 -0.80 -23.16 -5.93
CA ASN A 159 0.21 -22.63 -6.81
C ASN A 159 -0.39 -21.97 -8.05
N GLY A 160 0.26 -20.92 -8.54
CA GLY A 160 -0.11 -20.26 -9.79
C GLY A 160 -1.28 -19.29 -9.64
N THR A 161 -1.50 -18.74 -8.46
CA THR A 161 -2.58 -17.79 -8.17
C THR A 161 -2.04 -16.37 -8.14
N TRP A 162 -2.74 -15.44 -8.76
CA TRP A 162 -2.42 -14.00 -8.73
C TRP A 162 -2.73 -13.39 -7.35
N MET A 163 -1.91 -12.43 -6.94
CA MET A 163 -2.22 -11.62 -5.76
C MET A 163 -3.31 -10.62 -6.11
N GLY A 164 -4.32 -10.48 -5.24
CA GLY A 164 -5.40 -9.54 -5.38
C GLY A 164 -5.58 -8.70 -4.13
N MET A 165 -5.68 -7.38 -4.30
CA MET A 165 -5.90 -6.42 -3.22
C MET A 165 -6.99 -5.42 -3.64
N GLY A 166 -8.01 -5.24 -2.78
CA GLY A 166 -9.14 -4.35 -3.05
C GLY A 166 -8.85 -2.92 -2.63
N GLU A 167 -8.25 -2.73 -1.45
CA GLU A 167 -7.97 -1.41 -0.89
C GLU A 167 -6.66 -1.39 -0.12
N TRP A 168 -5.97 -0.25 -0.20
CA TRP A 168 -4.82 0.09 0.62
C TRP A 168 -5.00 1.50 1.19
N GLU A 169 -5.22 1.59 2.48
CA GLU A 169 -5.42 2.86 3.18
C GLU A 169 -4.22 3.21 4.05
N LEU A 170 -3.80 4.46 4.02
CA LEU A 170 -2.69 4.99 4.81
C LEU A 170 -3.20 6.02 5.82
N TYR A 171 -2.75 5.92 7.07
CA TYR A 171 -3.11 6.80 8.17
C TYR A 171 -1.87 7.37 8.85
N GLY A 172 -1.84 8.67 9.05
CA GLY A 172 -0.68 9.31 9.65
C GLY A 172 -0.89 10.79 9.95
N TYR A 173 0.23 11.49 10.09
CA TYR A 173 0.26 12.90 10.41
C TYR A 173 1.07 13.63 9.35
N GLU A 174 0.54 14.70 8.80
CA GLU A 174 1.28 15.56 7.87
C GLU A 174 2.44 16.27 8.57
N GLU A 175 3.52 16.50 7.82
CA GLU A 175 4.61 17.36 8.25
C GLU A 175 4.09 18.81 8.28
N VAL A 176 3.96 19.36 9.48
CA VAL A 176 3.62 20.77 9.62
C VAL A 176 4.81 21.59 9.14
N GLY A 177 4.62 22.37 8.06
CA GLY A 177 5.66 23.25 7.56
C GLY A 177 6.17 24.18 8.66
N ALA A 178 7.49 24.32 8.77
CA ALA A 178 8.12 25.30 9.67
C ALA A 178 7.81 26.71 9.16
N GLY A 179 6.59 27.16 9.30
CA GLY A 179 6.16 28.45 8.76
C GLY A 179 4.83 28.99 9.25
N ASP A 180 4.08 28.23 10.04
CA ASP A 180 2.78 28.68 10.57
C ASP A 180 2.77 28.88 12.09
N ASP A 181 3.91 29.25 12.65
CA ASP A 181 3.99 29.90 13.98
C ASP A 181 3.76 31.44 13.87
N SER A 182 2.84 31.85 13.02
CA SER A 182 2.26 33.17 13.19
C SER A 182 1.28 33.12 14.38
N VAL A 183 1.83 33.12 15.55
CA VAL A 183 1.08 33.57 16.74
C VAL A 183 0.66 34.99 16.44
N ASP A 184 -0.58 35.17 16.04
CA ASP A 184 -1.23 36.48 16.05
C ASP A 184 -1.31 36.94 17.52
N THR A 185 -0.27 37.64 17.96
CA THR A 185 -0.28 38.41 19.19
C THR A 185 -0.82 39.81 18.89
N THR A 186 -2.07 39.90 18.50
CA THR A 186 -2.82 41.16 18.62
C THR A 186 -3.41 41.24 20.04
N VAL A 187 -2.74 42.06 20.85
CA VAL A 187 -3.24 42.58 22.10
C VAL A 187 -4.29 43.67 21.82
#